data_69779d3ec919929031f7fc4600844f14
#
_entry.id   69779d3ec919929031f7fc4600844f14
#
_cell.length_a   1.000
_cell.length_b   1.000
_cell.length_c   1.000
_cell.angle_alpha   90.00
_cell.angle_beta   90.00
_cell.angle_gamma   90.00
#
_symmetry.space_group_name_H-M   'P 1'
#
loop_
_entity.id
_entity.type
_entity.pdbx_description
1 polymer ?
#
loop_
_entity_poly.entity_id
_entity_poly.type
_entity_poly.pdbx_seq_one_letter_code
_entity_poly.pdbx_strand_id
1 'polypeptide(L)'
;MRIALLVALLAAAGAAAAAKPEWKAVGETVNGNRVYVDVANRRSSGGVLLVSYRTVLKDPLETPGGAVTTLRSKMRVRCDEGTAAGIEVTLYEDEANNKVFARNRASEVVYRKEPTGSSADLVIRALCRK
;
A
#
# COMPACT_ATOMS: atom_id res chain seq x y z
N MET A 1 -55.94 17.84 17.44
CA MET A 1 -54.65 18.17 16.83
C MET A 1 -53.66 17.06 17.10
N ARG A 2 -53.34 16.29 16.10
CA ARG A 2 -52.32 15.23 16.25
C ARG A 2 -51.05 15.75 15.61
N ILE A 3 -50.03 15.96 16.41
CA ILE A 3 -48.71 16.31 15.95
C ILE A 3 -48.00 15.00 15.62
N ALA A 4 -47.79 14.71 14.36
CA ALA A 4 -46.97 13.60 13.92
C ALA A 4 -45.48 14.02 14.05
N LEU A 5 -44.79 13.47 15.06
CA LEU A 5 -43.36 13.59 15.13
C LEU A 5 -42.76 12.68 14.04
N LEU A 6 -42.29 13.27 12.97
CA LEU A 6 -41.44 12.62 12.00
C LEU A 6 -40.05 12.54 12.64
N VAL A 7 -39.75 11.39 13.19
CA VAL A 7 -38.35 11.06 13.56
C VAL A 7 -37.62 10.76 12.25
N ALA A 8 -36.90 11.74 11.73
CA ALA A 8 -35.97 11.51 10.65
C ALA A 8 -34.80 10.69 11.21
N LEU A 9 -34.79 9.39 10.96
CA LEU A 9 -33.60 8.57 11.14
C LEU A 9 -32.57 9.02 10.11
N LEU A 10 -31.65 9.87 10.52
CA LEU A 10 -30.40 10.07 9.81
C LEU A 10 -29.57 8.80 9.95
N ALA A 11 -29.66 7.92 8.97
CA ALA A 11 -28.68 6.87 8.81
C ALA A 11 -27.36 7.55 8.43
N ALA A 12 -26.49 7.77 9.40
CA ALA A 12 -25.13 8.15 9.11
C ALA A 12 -24.45 6.94 8.44
N ALA A 13 -24.41 6.94 7.11
CA ALA A 13 -23.55 6.05 6.39
C ALA A 13 -22.11 6.47 6.69
N GLY A 14 -21.53 5.92 7.77
CA GLY A 14 -20.12 6.11 8.08
C GLY A 14 -19.29 5.50 6.97
N ALA A 15 -18.68 6.33 6.11
CA ALA A 15 -17.57 5.87 5.29
C ALA A 15 -16.51 5.33 6.25
N ALA A 16 -16.14 4.03 6.12
CA ALA A 16 -15.07 3.45 6.90
C ALA A 16 -13.78 4.20 6.58
N ALA A 17 -13.37 5.12 7.44
CA ALA A 17 -12.08 5.78 7.33
C ALA A 17 -10.98 4.73 7.45
N ALA A 18 -9.96 4.79 6.58
CA ALA A 18 -8.79 3.94 6.70
C ALA A 18 -8.13 4.20 8.06
N ALA A 19 -7.71 3.13 8.73
CA ALA A 19 -6.93 3.25 9.96
C ALA A 19 -5.57 3.91 9.65
N LYS A 20 -4.95 4.52 10.67
CA LYS A 20 -3.56 4.96 10.54
C LYS A 20 -2.70 3.78 10.15
N PRO A 21 -1.75 3.95 9.22
CA PRO A 21 -0.82 2.89 8.88
C PRO A 21 -0.06 2.38 10.09
N GLU A 22 0.06 1.06 10.17
CA GLU A 22 0.92 0.39 11.14
C GLU A 22 1.99 -0.37 10.37
N TRP A 23 3.17 0.21 10.30
CA TRP A 23 4.28 -0.29 9.50
C TRP A 23 5.06 -1.36 10.23
N LYS A 24 5.06 -2.57 9.68
CA LYS A 24 5.84 -3.71 10.17
C LYS A 24 6.97 -4.02 9.21
N ALA A 25 8.20 -4.06 9.71
CA ALA A 25 9.36 -4.42 8.91
C ALA A 25 9.26 -5.87 8.40
N VAL A 26 9.51 -6.06 7.11
CA VAL A 26 9.50 -7.39 6.48
C VAL A 26 10.86 -7.79 5.89
N GLY A 27 11.82 -6.89 5.89
CA GLY A 27 13.19 -7.19 5.48
C GLY A 27 13.84 -6.10 4.66
N GLU A 28 14.94 -6.46 4.04
CA GLU A 28 15.71 -5.60 3.14
C GLU A 28 15.75 -6.21 1.74
N THR A 29 15.70 -5.36 0.72
CA THR A 29 15.89 -5.77 -0.67
C THR A 29 17.35 -6.14 -0.91
N VAL A 30 17.62 -6.75 -2.07
CA VAL A 30 18.99 -7.05 -2.50
C VAL A 30 19.89 -5.82 -2.58
N ASN A 31 19.29 -4.63 -2.76
CA ASN A 31 19.99 -3.34 -2.80
C ASN A 31 20.09 -2.65 -1.44
N GLY A 32 19.63 -3.29 -0.36
CA GLY A 32 19.68 -2.74 0.99
C GLY A 32 18.57 -1.77 1.34
N ASN A 33 17.50 -1.68 0.54
CA ASN A 33 16.33 -0.88 0.86
C ASN A 33 15.48 -1.58 1.91
N ARG A 34 15.01 -0.86 2.91
CA ARG A 34 14.16 -1.41 3.97
C ARG A 34 12.70 -1.39 3.56
N VAL A 35 12.01 -2.50 3.81
CA VAL A 35 10.61 -2.69 3.40
C VAL A 35 9.71 -2.92 4.61
N TYR A 36 8.60 -2.23 4.63
CA TYR A 36 7.58 -2.30 5.68
C TYR A 36 6.21 -2.53 5.05
N VAL A 37 5.39 -3.36 5.67
CA VAL A 37 4.00 -3.58 5.26
C VAL A 37 3.05 -2.91 6.24
N ASP A 38 1.96 -2.32 5.73
CA ASP A 38 0.90 -1.77 6.55
C ASP A 38 -0.04 -2.91 6.98
N VAL A 39 0.08 -3.33 8.25
CA VAL A 39 -0.74 -4.41 8.81
C VAL A 39 -2.12 -3.94 9.26
N ALA A 40 -2.34 -2.63 9.41
CA ALA A 40 -3.62 -2.07 9.85
C ALA A 40 -4.66 -1.98 8.72
N ASN A 41 -4.23 -1.78 7.47
CA ASN A 41 -5.11 -1.55 6.33
C ASN A 41 -5.11 -2.69 5.30
N ARG A 42 -4.67 -3.85 5.72
CA ARG A 42 -4.70 -5.05 4.86
C ARG A 42 -6.13 -5.54 4.70
N ARG A 43 -6.55 -5.80 3.45
CA ARG A 43 -7.88 -6.32 3.13
C ARG A 43 -7.78 -7.58 2.28
N SER A 44 -8.67 -8.53 2.54
CA SER A 44 -8.80 -9.78 1.77
C SER A 44 -10.19 -9.86 1.16
N SER A 45 -10.27 -10.19 -0.12
CA SER A 45 -11.54 -10.40 -0.82
C SER A 45 -11.33 -11.39 -1.97
N GLY A 46 -12.09 -12.50 -1.95
CA GLY A 46 -12.07 -13.49 -3.04
C GLY A 46 -10.69 -14.08 -3.33
N GLY A 47 -9.87 -14.35 -2.30
CA GLY A 47 -8.53 -14.89 -2.47
C GLY A 47 -7.47 -13.87 -2.90
N VAL A 48 -7.83 -12.60 -2.95
CA VAL A 48 -6.94 -11.49 -3.28
C VAL A 48 -6.71 -10.63 -2.04
N LEU A 49 -5.45 -10.36 -1.71
CA LEU A 49 -5.07 -9.40 -0.68
C LEU A 49 -4.80 -8.04 -1.32
N LEU A 50 -5.43 -7.01 -0.79
CA LEU A 50 -5.05 -5.62 -1.08
C LEU A 50 -4.14 -5.14 0.03
N VAL A 51 -2.91 -4.78 -0.31
CA VAL A 51 -1.89 -4.37 0.66
C VAL A 51 -1.21 -3.08 0.25
N SER A 52 -0.77 -2.34 1.26
CA SER A 52 0.12 -1.19 1.11
C SER A 52 1.47 -1.53 1.75
N TYR A 53 2.54 -1.13 1.11
CA TYR A 53 3.88 -1.29 1.65
C TYR A 53 4.74 -0.06 1.37
N ARG A 54 5.81 0.05 2.11
CA ARG A 54 6.69 1.20 2.14
C ARG A 54 8.11 0.74 1.95
N THR A 55 8.84 1.36 1.04
CA THR A 55 10.25 1.10 0.79
C THR A 55 11.06 2.34 1.10
N VAL A 56 11.96 2.25 2.07
CA VAL A 56 12.90 3.31 2.40
C VAL A 56 14.21 3.03 1.67
N LEU A 57 14.57 3.92 0.75
CA LEU A 57 15.77 3.75 -0.05
C LEU A 57 17.03 3.95 0.82
N LYS A 58 17.96 3.02 0.71
CA LYS A 58 19.28 3.14 1.33
C LYS A 58 20.03 4.37 0.78
N ASP A 59 19.99 4.50 -0.54
CA ASP A 59 20.59 5.62 -1.26
C ASP A 59 19.47 6.37 -1.98
N PRO A 60 19.24 7.66 -1.70
CA PRO A 60 18.25 8.43 -2.42
C PRO A 60 18.47 8.40 -3.93
N LEU A 61 17.39 8.31 -4.68
CA LEU A 61 17.44 8.38 -6.14
C LEU A 61 17.46 9.84 -6.58
N GLU A 62 18.63 10.32 -7.03
CA GLU A 62 18.79 11.66 -7.54
C GLU A 62 18.21 11.80 -8.95
N THR A 63 17.35 12.79 -9.14
CA THR A 63 16.76 13.13 -10.44
C THR A 63 16.90 14.62 -10.69
N PRO A 64 16.77 15.12 -11.95
CA PRO A 64 16.78 16.55 -12.23
C PRO A 64 15.68 17.34 -11.47
N GLY A 65 14.58 16.68 -11.14
CA GLY A 65 13.44 17.29 -10.42
C GLY A 65 13.53 17.18 -8.91
N GLY A 66 14.51 16.48 -8.34
CA GLY A 66 14.68 16.26 -6.91
C GLY A 66 15.12 14.85 -6.55
N ALA A 67 15.32 14.58 -5.27
CA ALA A 67 15.72 13.29 -4.77
C ALA A 67 14.51 12.50 -4.26
N VAL A 68 14.40 11.22 -4.62
CA VAL A 68 13.38 10.31 -4.07
C VAL A 68 14.01 9.52 -2.93
N THR A 69 13.40 9.55 -1.75
CA THR A 69 13.91 8.86 -0.55
C THR A 69 13.05 7.68 -0.11
N THR A 70 11.76 7.72 -0.41
CA THR A 70 10.80 6.70 0.05
C THR A 70 9.72 6.49 -1.00
N LEU A 71 9.28 5.24 -1.13
CA LEU A 71 8.14 4.85 -1.97
C LEU A 71 7.05 4.24 -1.10
N ARG A 72 5.80 4.64 -1.35
CA ARG A 72 4.63 3.92 -0.84
C ARG A 72 3.90 3.29 -2.01
N SER A 73 3.64 2.01 -1.91
CA SER A 73 3.05 1.22 -2.99
C SER A 73 1.79 0.52 -2.51
N LYS A 74 0.83 0.38 -3.43
CA LYS A 74 -0.34 -0.47 -3.24
C LYS A 74 -0.31 -1.57 -4.27
N MET A 75 -0.64 -2.79 -3.86
CA MET A 75 -0.71 -3.93 -4.76
C MET A 75 -1.82 -4.89 -4.36
N ARG A 76 -2.26 -5.69 -5.32
CA ARG A 76 -3.09 -6.87 -5.10
C ARG A 76 -2.22 -8.09 -5.15
N VAL A 77 -2.41 -9.01 -4.22
CA VAL A 77 -1.62 -10.23 -4.11
C VAL A 77 -2.52 -11.44 -4.20
N ARG A 78 -2.14 -12.40 -5.05
CA ARG A 78 -2.72 -13.74 -5.10
C ARG A 78 -1.74 -14.72 -4.46
N CYS A 79 -1.96 -15.04 -3.19
CA CYS A 79 -1.06 -15.91 -2.43
C CYS A 79 -1.01 -17.33 -3.00
N ASP A 80 -2.12 -17.87 -3.51
CA ASP A 80 -2.19 -19.19 -4.11
C ASP A 80 -1.32 -19.32 -5.36
N GLU A 81 -1.17 -18.26 -6.13
CA GLU A 81 -0.34 -18.21 -7.33
C GLU A 81 1.06 -17.61 -7.09
N GLY A 82 1.26 -16.94 -5.96
CA GLY A 82 2.49 -16.22 -5.68
C GLY A 82 2.73 -15.02 -6.60
N THR A 83 1.64 -14.40 -7.07
CA THR A 83 1.69 -13.27 -8.00
C THR A 83 1.13 -12.00 -7.38
N ALA A 84 1.51 -10.85 -7.92
CA ALA A 84 1.02 -9.56 -7.51
C ALA A 84 0.80 -8.63 -8.70
N ALA A 85 -0.13 -7.69 -8.52
CA ALA A 85 -0.38 -6.62 -9.46
C ALA A 85 -0.22 -5.27 -8.75
N GLY A 86 0.72 -4.46 -9.21
CA GLY A 86 0.89 -3.09 -8.74
C GLY A 86 -0.31 -2.23 -9.12
N ILE A 87 -0.81 -1.43 -8.18
CA ILE A 87 -1.95 -0.53 -8.40
C ILE A 87 -1.48 0.92 -8.44
N GLU A 88 -0.71 1.32 -7.45
CA GLU A 88 -0.29 2.70 -7.27
C GLU A 88 1.07 2.77 -6.58
N VAL A 89 1.90 3.73 -6.99
CA VAL A 89 3.15 4.07 -6.33
C VAL A 89 3.17 5.58 -6.10
N THR A 90 3.47 5.99 -4.87
CA THR A 90 3.76 7.37 -4.51
C THR A 90 5.24 7.48 -4.14
N LEU A 91 5.95 8.34 -4.85
CA LEU A 91 7.35 8.62 -4.62
C LEU A 91 7.46 9.89 -3.78
N TYR A 92 8.25 9.84 -2.70
CA TYR A 92 8.43 10.97 -1.79
C TYR A 92 9.86 11.49 -1.81
N GLU A 93 10.00 12.82 -1.84
CA GLU A 93 11.25 13.47 -1.47
C GLU A 93 11.44 13.45 0.04
N ASP A 94 10.36 13.75 0.77
CA ASP A 94 10.32 13.75 2.23
C ASP A 94 8.96 13.22 2.69
N GLU A 95 8.92 11.95 3.05
CA GLU A 95 7.70 11.29 3.49
C GLU A 95 7.16 11.87 4.80
N ALA A 96 8.03 12.19 5.75
CA ALA A 96 7.62 12.73 7.05
C ALA A 96 6.86 14.05 6.93
N ASN A 97 7.22 14.87 5.95
CA ASN A 97 6.56 16.15 5.66
C ASN A 97 5.58 16.05 4.49
N ASN A 98 5.24 14.84 4.06
CA ASN A 98 4.32 14.58 2.95
C ASN A 98 4.71 15.31 1.65
N LYS A 99 6.01 15.43 1.40
CA LYS A 99 6.52 16.05 0.18
C LYS A 99 6.59 15.02 -0.92
N VAL A 100 5.56 15.00 -1.75
CA VAL A 100 5.41 14.06 -2.87
C VAL A 100 6.25 14.53 -4.07
N PHE A 101 7.04 13.62 -4.61
CA PHE A 101 7.75 13.83 -5.87
C PHE A 101 6.87 13.48 -7.08
N ALA A 102 6.23 12.30 -7.06
CA ALA A 102 5.36 11.83 -8.12
C ALA A 102 4.40 10.76 -7.59
N ARG A 103 3.28 10.59 -8.29
CA ARG A 103 2.33 9.52 -8.03
C ARG A 103 1.96 8.87 -9.36
N ASN A 104 2.11 7.56 -9.44
CA ASN A 104 1.81 6.78 -10.62
C ASN A 104 0.74 5.74 -10.30
N ARG A 105 -0.27 5.63 -11.18
CA ARG A 105 -1.29 4.59 -11.11
C ARG A 105 -1.16 3.65 -12.30
N ALA A 106 -1.35 2.37 -12.07
CA ALA A 106 -1.44 1.40 -13.15
C ALA A 106 -2.73 1.62 -13.94
N SER A 107 -2.64 1.61 -15.26
CA SER A 107 -3.80 1.67 -16.15
C SER A 107 -4.54 0.34 -16.23
N GLU A 108 -3.85 -0.77 -15.95
CA GLU A 108 -4.38 -2.13 -15.98
C GLU A 108 -3.91 -2.91 -14.76
N VAL A 109 -4.74 -3.85 -14.31
CA VAL A 109 -4.37 -4.80 -13.26
C VAL A 109 -3.76 -6.03 -13.93
N VAL A 110 -2.43 -6.17 -13.84
CA VAL A 110 -1.68 -7.29 -14.42
C VAL A 110 -0.93 -8.01 -13.31
N TYR A 111 -1.30 -9.26 -13.06
CA TYR A 111 -0.61 -10.11 -12.09
C TYR A 111 0.64 -10.73 -12.70
N ARG A 112 1.74 -10.65 -11.97
CA ARG A 112 3.02 -11.24 -12.38
C ARG A 112 3.80 -11.72 -11.16
N LYS A 113 4.75 -12.61 -11.39
CA LYS A 113 5.72 -12.98 -10.36
C LYS A 113 6.71 -11.84 -10.18
N GLU A 114 6.93 -11.45 -8.94
CA GLU A 114 7.88 -10.42 -8.61
C GLU A 114 9.31 -10.98 -8.54
N PRO A 115 10.32 -10.21 -8.93
CA PRO A 115 11.71 -10.65 -8.82
C PRO A 115 12.08 -10.99 -7.38
N THR A 116 12.80 -12.08 -7.19
CA THR A 116 13.31 -12.51 -5.88
C THR A 116 14.14 -11.39 -5.23
N GLY A 117 13.83 -11.04 -3.98
CA GLY A 117 14.52 -10.01 -3.23
C GLY A 117 14.06 -8.58 -3.52
N SER A 118 13.03 -8.39 -4.35
CA SER A 118 12.38 -7.10 -4.54
C SER A 118 11.50 -6.75 -3.34
N SER A 119 11.11 -5.47 -3.22
CA SER A 119 10.18 -5.03 -2.16
C SER A 119 8.87 -5.83 -2.18
N ALA A 120 8.24 -5.98 -3.33
CA ALA A 120 7.01 -6.74 -3.48
C ALA A 120 7.19 -8.22 -3.10
N ASP A 121 8.29 -8.84 -3.50
CA ASP A 121 8.60 -10.23 -3.15
C ASP A 121 8.70 -10.43 -1.63
N LEU A 122 9.38 -9.53 -0.92
CA LEU A 122 9.48 -9.58 0.54
C LEU A 122 8.10 -9.49 1.22
N VAL A 123 7.24 -8.62 0.72
CA VAL A 123 5.87 -8.45 1.23
C VAL A 123 5.05 -9.71 0.97
N ILE A 124 5.09 -10.27 -0.23
CA ILE A 124 4.39 -11.51 -0.60
C ILE A 124 4.82 -12.65 0.32
N ARG A 125 6.12 -12.84 0.53
CA ARG A 125 6.64 -13.89 1.42
C ARG A 125 6.19 -13.71 2.86
N ALA A 126 6.14 -12.47 3.35
CA ALA A 126 5.70 -12.18 4.71
C ALA A 126 4.21 -12.44 4.91
N LEU A 127 3.36 -12.13 3.93
CA LEU A 127 1.91 -12.23 4.02
C LEU A 127 1.34 -13.58 3.58
N CYS A 128 2.00 -14.26 2.65
CA CYS A 128 1.52 -15.50 2.05
C CYS A 128 2.14 -16.76 2.68
N ARG A 129 2.61 -16.67 3.89
CA ARG A 129 3.12 -17.84 4.64
C ARG A 129 2.00 -18.81 4.92
N LYS A 130 2.23 -20.02 4.58
CA LYS A 130 1.37 -21.17 4.95
C LYS A 130 1.86 -21.75 6.28
#